data_efae3f89a8fd519a6115ea27aef00edb
#
_entry.id   efae3f89a8fd519a6115ea27aef00edb
#
_cell.length_a   1.000
_cell.length_b   1.000
_cell.length_c   1.000
_cell.angle_alpha   90.00
_cell.angle_beta   90.00
_cell.angle_gamma   90.00
#
_symmetry.space_group_name_H-M   'P 1'
#
loop_
_entity.id
_entity.type
_entity.pdbx_description
1 polymer ?
#
loop_
_entity_poly.entity_id
_entity_poly.type
_entity_poly.pdbx_seq_one_letter_code
_entity_poly.pdbx_strand_id
1 'polypeptide(L)'
;MDPVTTQPAKKNILSYLLPRSGGEANKRLKVGFIYENTPQTSEWCYAHELGRQYIDETFGSQIETVSITNVRPKEDDYNAIQRLIDDNTDLIFVTSPSMMYASLKQAIAHPKAKILNCSLNISHKYIRTYYARMYEAKYLTGVIAGVMAKSDKIGYVASCPLYGVMANVNALLWGQGR
;
A
#
# COMPACT_ATOMS: atom_id res chain seq x y z
N MET A 1 42.84 -5.84 23.81
CA MET A 1 42.33 -4.66 23.08
C MET A 1 41.65 -5.17 21.82
N ASP A 2 40.35 -5.34 21.91
CA ASP A 2 39.54 -5.84 20.77
C ASP A 2 39.16 -4.68 19.84
N PRO A 3 39.21 -4.86 18.52
CA PRO A 3 38.88 -3.79 17.59
C PRO A 3 37.36 -3.60 17.56
N VAL A 4 36.93 -2.38 17.87
CA VAL A 4 35.55 -1.93 17.74
C VAL A 4 35.15 -2.03 16.28
N THR A 5 34.31 -3.01 15.97
CA THR A 5 33.66 -3.16 14.66
C THR A 5 32.59 -2.08 14.51
N THR A 6 32.93 -0.98 13.86
CA THR A 6 31.95 0.05 13.44
C THR A 6 31.03 -0.56 12.40
N GLN A 7 29.79 -0.83 12.77
CA GLN A 7 28.74 -1.16 11.80
C GLN A 7 28.55 0.02 10.84
N PRO A 8 28.45 -0.22 9.52
CA PRO A 8 28.17 0.84 8.57
C PRO A 8 26.80 1.44 8.90
N ALA A 9 26.74 2.77 9.02
CA ALA A 9 25.51 3.51 9.28
C ALA A 9 24.46 3.08 8.24
N LYS A 10 23.29 2.61 8.73
CA LYS A 10 22.14 2.27 7.89
C LYS A 10 21.80 3.51 7.07
N LYS A 11 22.02 3.47 5.76
CA LYS A 11 21.64 4.55 4.86
C LYS A 11 20.12 4.76 5.02
N ASN A 12 19.75 5.94 5.46
CA ASN A 12 18.35 6.30 5.69
C ASN A 12 17.61 6.27 4.35
N ILE A 13 16.60 5.41 4.21
CA ILE A 13 15.77 5.27 3.00
C ILE A 13 15.21 6.63 2.55
N LEU A 14 14.92 7.53 3.48
CA LEU A 14 14.46 8.88 3.19
C LEU A 14 15.46 9.70 2.34
N SER A 15 16.78 9.41 2.44
CA SER A 15 17.78 10.09 1.60
C SER A 15 17.63 9.82 0.10
N TYR A 16 16.91 8.77 -0.28
CA TYR A 16 16.58 8.46 -1.69
C TYR A 16 15.24 9.06 -2.14
N LEU A 17 14.37 9.42 -1.19
CA LEU A 17 13.03 9.96 -1.46
C LEU A 17 13.01 11.48 -1.42
N LEU A 18 13.89 12.08 -0.63
CA LEU A 18 14.01 13.54 -0.54
C LEU A 18 14.70 14.09 -1.80
N PRO A 19 14.19 15.15 -2.42
CA PRO A 19 14.88 15.81 -3.52
C PRO A 19 16.24 16.32 -3.04
N ARG A 20 17.30 15.97 -3.78
CA ARG A 20 18.66 16.51 -3.59
C ARG A 20 18.72 17.94 -4.11
N SER A 21 17.93 18.85 -3.57
CA SER A 21 18.05 20.26 -3.86
C SER A 21 18.58 20.98 -2.62
N GLY A 22 19.76 21.55 -2.74
CA GLY A 22 20.29 22.45 -1.74
C GLY A 22 19.31 23.60 -1.54
N GLY A 23 18.87 23.80 -0.31
CA GLY A 23 18.18 25.02 0.03
C GLY A 23 17.01 25.00 0.99
N GLU A 24 16.54 23.84 1.50
CA GLU A 24 15.57 23.86 2.61
C GLU A 24 15.86 22.71 3.58
N ALA A 25 16.70 22.99 4.56
CA ALA A 25 17.18 22.00 5.54
C ALA A 25 16.10 21.52 6.53
N ASN A 26 14.80 21.80 6.33
CA ASN A 26 13.75 21.51 7.32
C ASN A 26 12.37 21.21 6.72
N LYS A 27 12.24 20.87 5.44
CA LYS A 27 10.93 20.52 4.89
C LYS A 27 10.58 19.07 5.26
N ARG A 28 9.51 18.89 6.05
CA ARG A 28 8.92 17.60 6.35
C ARG A 28 8.34 16.99 5.06
N LEU A 29 8.53 15.68 4.87
CA LEU A 29 7.89 14.97 3.76
C LEU A 29 6.41 14.77 4.07
N LYS A 30 5.52 15.31 3.26
CA LYS A 30 4.08 15.15 3.42
C LYS A 30 3.60 13.92 2.67
N VAL A 31 2.97 12.98 3.40
CA VAL A 31 2.50 11.70 2.87
C VAL A 31 0.99 11.59 3.06
N GLY A 32 0.27 11.43 1.95
CA GLY A 32 -1.18 11.31 1.93
C GLY A 32 -1.64 9.86 1.74
N PHE A 33 -2.72 9.49 2.43
CA PHE A 33 -3.36 8.18 2.31
C PHE A 33 -4.83 8.35 1.94
N ILE A 34 -5.30 7.58 0.96
CA ILE A 34 -6.70 7.57 0.53
C ILE A 34 -7.29 6.19 0.79
N TYR A 35 -8.33 6.15 1.61
CA TYR A 35 -9.04 4.94 2.02
C TYR A 35 -10.45 4.90 1.43
N GLU A 36 -10.86 3.74 0.91
CA GLU A 36 -12.22 3.50 0.41
C GLU A 36 -13.26 3.49 1.54
N ASN A 37 -12.86 3.00 2.70
CA ASN A 37 -13.66 2.96 3.92
C ASN A 37 -12.91 3.60 5.09
N THR A 38 -13.43 3.46 6.31
CA THR A 38 -12.68 3.84 7.50
C THR A 38 -11.87 2.64 8.04
N PRO A 39 -10.77 2.87 8.78
CA PRO A 39 -10.05 1.81 9.48
C PRO A 39 -10.90 1.02 10.47
N GLN A 40 -11.98 1.60 10.98
CA GLN A 40 -12.89 0.96 11.93
C GLN A 40 -13.88 -0.01 11.25
N THR A 41 -14.15 0.19 9.96
CA THR A 41 -15.15 -0.59 9.22
C THR A 41 -14.55 -1.54 8.19
N SER A 42 -13.24 -1.46 7.95
CA SER A 42 -12.53 -2.29 6.96
C SER A 42 -11.17 -2.70 7.48
N GLU A 43 -10.95 -4.00 7.64
CA GLU A 43 -9.64 -4.55 8.01
C GLU A 43 -8.55 -4.22 6.99
N TRP A 44 -8.90 -4.08 5.71
CA TRP A 44 -7.99 -3.65 4.67
C TRP A 44 -7.50 -2.21 4.91
N CYS A 45 -8.42 -1.30 5.22
CA CYS A 45 -8.08 0.08 5.57
C CYS A 45 -7.34 0.16 6.90
N TYR A 46 -7.71 -0.68 7.87
CA TYR A 46 -7.03 -0.79 9.16
C TYR A 46 -5.57 -1.22 9.02
N ALA A 47 -5.29 -2.22 8.18
CA ALA A 47 -3.91 -2.65 7.93
C ALA A 47 -3.04 -1.53 7.32
N HIS A 48 -3.60 -0.73 6.40
CA HIS A 48 -2.90 0.44 5.85
C HIS A 48 -2.72 1.55 6.89
N GLU A 49 -3.72 1.75 7.75
CA GLU A 49 -3.64 2.72 8.85
C GLU A 49 -2.56 2.36 9.86
N LEU A 50 -2.41 1.07 10.21
CA LEU A 50 -1.28 0.61 11.02
C LEU A 50 0.06 0.94 10.35
N GLY A 51 0.16 0.79 9.04
CA GLY A 51 1.34 1.20 8.27
C GLY A 51 1.60 2.71 8.35
N ARG A 52 0.55 3.53 8.27
CA ARG A 52 0.65 4.99 8.42
C ARG A 52 1.13 5.36 9.82
N GLN A 53 0.53 4.79 10.86
CA GLN A 53 0.95 5.02 12.25
C GLN A 53 2.40 4.61 12.48
N TYR A 54 2.81 3.46 11.94
CA TYR A 54 4.19 3.00 12.04
C TYR A 54 5.21 3.96 11.43
N ILE A 55 4.90 4.58 10.28
CA ILE A 55 5.81 5.57 9.70
C ILE A 55 5.81 6.88 10.49
N ASP A 56 4.67 7.30 11.06
CA ASP A 56 4.60 8.46 11.97
C ASP A 56 5.48 8.25 13.20
N GLU A 57 5.41 7.07 13.84
CA GLU A 57 6.23 6.72 15.00
C GLU A 57 7.72 6.60 14.64
N THR A 58 8.03 6.00 13.48
CA THR A 58 9.41 5.72 13.07
C THR A 58 10.16 6.97 12.62
N PHE A 59 9.49 7.86 11.88
CA PHE A 59 10.13 9.03 11.26
C PHE A 59 9.81 10.35 11.97
N GLY A 60 8.80 10.38 12.83
CA GLY A 60 8.49 11.50 13.72
C GLY A 60 8.48 12.86 13.02
N SER A 61 9.41 13.73 13.39
CA SER A 61 9.49 15.10 12.86
C SER A 61 9.90 15.21 11.39
N GLN A 62 10.35 14.11 10.76
CA GLN A 62 10.79 14.13 9.35
C GLN A 62 9.64 14.03 8.36
N ILE A 63 8.48 13.54 8.80
CA ILE A 63 7.29 13.38 7.97
C ILE A 63 6.06 14.05 8.59
N GLU A 64 5.07 14.26 7.76
CA GLU A 64 3.71 14.62 8.12
C GLU A 64 2.77 13.72 7.35
N THR A 65 1.85 13.02 8.02
CA THR A 65 0.88 12.18 7.32
C THR A 65 -0.52 12.77 7.39
N VAL A 66 -1.26 12.62 6.30
CA VAL A 66 -2.68 13.00 6.20
C VAL A 66 -3.47 11.82 5.61
N SER A 67 -4.73 11.67 5.98
CA SER A 67 -5.58 10.64 5.41
C SER A 67 -6.96 11.17 5.03
N ILE A 68 -7.53 10.62 3.95
CA ILE A 68 -8.91 10.85 3.52
C ILE A 68 -9.62 9.50 3.51
N THR A 69 -10.70 9.40 4.26
CA THR A 69 -11.48 8.16 4.41
C THR A 69 -12.82 8.25 3.69
N ASN A 70 -13.51 7.11 3.50
CA ASN A 70 -14.82 7.00 2.84
C ASN A 70 -14.83 7.57 1.41
N VAL A 71 -13.75 7.36 0.69
CA VAL A 71 -13.63 7.80 -0.70
C VAL A 71 -14.24 6.73 -1.61
N ARG A 72 -15.36 7.06 -2.25
CA ARG A 72 -16.05 6.14 -3.15
C ARG A 72 -15.34 6.06 -4.51
N PRO A 73 -14.95 4.86 -4.95
CA PRO A 73 -14.36 4.67 -6.26
C PRO A 73 -15.30 5.16 -7.38
N LYS A 74 -14.73 5.80 -8.41
CA LYS A 74 -15.42 6.38 -9.58
C LYS A 74 -16.31 7.60 -9.30
N GLU A 75 -16.55 7.93 -8.05
CA GLU A 75 -17.34 9.11 -7.65
C GLU A 75 -16.45 10.19 -7.03
N ASP A 76 -15.74 9.87 -5.95
CA ASP A 76 -14.99 10.83 -5.16
C ASP A 76 -13.47 10.72 -5.32
N ASP A 77 -12.98 9.58 -5.85
CA ASP A 77 -11.56 9.21 -5.87
C ASP A 77 -10.69 10.20 -6.64
N TYR A 78 -11.17 10.68 -7.80
CA TYR A 78 -10.45 11.69 -8.58
C TYR A 78 -10.26 12.99 -7.78
N ASN A 79 -11.32 13.48 -7.14
CA ASN A 79 -11.30 14.71 -6.36
C ASN A 79 -10.47 14.56 -5.07
N ALA A 80 -10.50 13.40 -4.44
CA ALA A 80 -9.69 13.11 -3.25
C ALA A 80 -8.20 13.15 -3.57
N ILE A 81 -7.79 12.57 -4.70
CA ILE A 81 -6.38 12.63 -5.15
C ILE A 81 -6.01 14.07 -5.51
N GLN A 82 -6.87 14.79 -6.25
CA GLN A 82 -6.65 16.19 -6.61
C GLN A 82 -6.44 17.06 -5.38
N ARG A 83 -7.27 16.89 -4.37
CA ARG A 83 -7.15 17.63 -3.11
C ARG A 83 -5.78 17.45 -2.43
N LEU A 84 -5.24 16.23 -2.41
CA LEU A 84 -3.90 15.99 -1.86
C LEU A 84 -2.80 16.62 -2.73
N ILE A 85 -2.98 16.61 -4.06
CA ILE A 85 -2.03 17.28 -4.97
C ILE A 85 -2.03 18.80 -4.72
N ASP A 86 -3.21 19.41 -4.62
CA ASP A 86 -3.36 20.85 -4.37
C ASP A 86 -2.81 21.26 -3.00
N ASP A 87 -2.86 20.35 -2.03
CA ASP A 87 -2.29 20.50 -0.70
C ASP A 87 -0.77 20.21 -0.65
N ASN A 88 -0.12 20.16 -1.80
CA ASN A 88 1.32 19.93 -1.97
C ASN A 88 1.82 18.65 -1.25
N THR A 89 1.04 17.58 -1.27
CA THR A 89 1.44 16.29 -0.74
C THR A 89 2.53 15.69 -1.62
N ASP A 90 3.67 15.33 -1.02
CA ASP A 90 4.85 14.83 -1.74
C ASP A 90 4.70 13.40 -2.24
N LEU A 91 3.93 12.57 -1.49
CA LEU A 91 3.71 11.15 -1.79
C LEU A 91 2.28 10.76 -1.43
N ILE A 92 1.55 10.16 -2.37
CA ILE A 92 0.15 9.79 -2.19
C ILE A 92 0.00 8.27 -2.33
N PHE A 93 -0.50 7.62 -1.29
CA PHE A 93 -0.90 6.22 -1.28
C PHE A 93 -2.41 6.10 -1.51
N VAL A 94 -2.80 5.52 -2.63
CA VAL A 94 -4.19 5.16 -2.92
C VAL A 94 -4.36 3.67 -2.62
N THR A 95 -5.06 3.35 -1.55
CA THR A 95 -5.02 2.02 -0.92
C THR A 95 -5.99 1.00 -1.52
N SER A 96 -6.72 1.37 -2.57
CA SER A 96 -7.67 0.47 -3.23
C SER A 96 -7.36 0.29 -4.72
N PRO A 97 -7.38 -0.96 -5.24
CA PRO A 97 -7.30 -1.21 -6.68
C PRO A 97 -8.48 -0.65 -7.46
N SER A 98 -9.64 -0.47 -6.83
CA SER A 98 -10.84 0.13 -7.44
C SER A 98 -10.63 1.57 -7.90
N MET A 99 -9.66 2.28 -7.28
CA MET A 99 -9.31 3.68 -7.59
C MET A 99 -8.15 3.81 -8.60
N MET A 100 -7.73 2.70 -9.25
CA MET A 100 -6.58 2.71 -10.17
C MET A 100 -6.76 3.67 -11.33
N TYR A 101 -7.97 3.75 -11.91
CA TYR A 101 -8.22 4.62 -13.05
C TYR A 101 -8.05 6.11 -12.70
N ALA A 102 -8.61 6.53 -11.57
CA ALA A 102 -8.44 7.90 -11.06
C ALA A 102 -6.97 8.19 -10.73
N SER A 103 -6.29 7.24 -10.11
CA SER A 103 -4.85 7.34 -9.79
C SER A 103 -4.01 7.55 -11.06
N LEU A 104 -4.26 6.77 -12.09
CA LEU A 104 -3.54 6.87 -13.36
C LEU A 104 -3.83 8.19 -14.09
N LYS A 105 -5.10 8.60 -14.13
CA LYS A 105 -5.51 9.86 -14.76
C LYS A 105 -4.85 11.06 -14.06
N GLN A 106 -4.84 11.08 -12.74
CA GLN A 106 -4.18 12.13 -11.97
C GLN A 106 -2.65 12.11 -12.13
N ALA A 107 -2.03 10.93 -12.15
CA ALA A 107 -0.59 10.81 -12.35
C ALA A 107 -0.13 11.30 -13.74
N ILE A 108 -0.97 11.12 -14.77
CA ILE A 108 -0.71 11.65 -16.12
C ILE A 108 -0.87 13.18 -16.16
N ALA A 109 -1.94 13.70 -15.53
CA ALA A 109 -2.21 15.14 -15.47
C ALA A 109 -1.17 15.90 -14.63
N HIS A 110 -0.64 15.25 -13.57
CA HIS A 110 0.30 15.81 -12.63
C HIS A 110 1.60 14.98 -12.52
N PRO A 111 2.49 15.01 -13.53
CA PRO A 111 3.67 14.13 -13.59
C PRO A 111 4.68 14.31 -12.45
N LYS A 112 4.58 15.41 -11.71
CA LYS A 112 5.42 15.69 -10.54
C LYS A 112 4.88 15.05 -9.25
N ALA A 113 3.57 14.74 -9.19
CA ALA A 113 2.96 14.08 -8.07
C ALA A 113 3.40 12.59 -8.02
N LYS A 114 3.85 12.14 -6.86
CA LYS A 114 4.26 10.76 -6.66
C LYS A 114 3.06 9.98 -6.14
N ILE A 115 2.39 9.25 -7.04
CA ILE A 115 1.20 8.47 -6.70
C ILE A 115 1.54 6.98 -6.74
N LEU A 116 1.21 6.28 -5.65
CA LEU A 116 1.29 4.83 -5.53
C LEU A 116 -0.12 4.27 -5.35
N ASN A 117 -0.48 3.27 -6.15
CA ASN A 117 -1.76 2.59 -6.00
C ASN A 117 -1.57 1.14 -5.53
N CYS A 118 -2.34 0.73 -4.53
CA CYS A 118 -2.35 -0.64 -4.03
C CYS A 118 -3.10 -1.55 -4.99
N SER A 119 -2.40 -2.03 -6.00
CA SER A 119 -2.94 -2.93 -7.03
C SER A 119 -1.85 -3.76 -7.66
N LEU A 120 -2.27 -4.83 -8.35
CA LEU A 120 -1.38 -5.73 -9.05
C LEU A 120 -1.25 -5.34 -10.53
N ASN A 121 0.01 -5.35 -11.01
CA ASN A 121 0.34 -5.46 -12.43
C ASN A 121 -0.13 -4.38 -13.40
N ILE A 122 -0.29 -3.13 -12.96
CA ILE A 122 -0.38 -2.02 -13.91
C ILE A 122 0.94 -1.26 -13.85
N SER A 123 1.78 -1.48 -14.86
CA SER A 123 3.01 -0.70 -15.02
C SER A 123 2.73 0.51 -15.89
N HIS A 124 2.99 1.70 -15.39
CA HIS A 124 2.89 2.93 -16.16
C HIS A 124 4.02 3.89 -15.76
N LYS A 125 4.42 4.75 -16.70
CA LYS A 125 5.54 5.69 -16.50
C LYS A 125 5.37 6.60 -15.28
N TYR A 126 4.15 7.04 -15.00
CA TYR A 126 3.85 8.05 -13.98
C TYR A 126 3.28 7.50 -12.67
N ILE A 127 2.94 6.21 -12.61
CA ILE A 127 2.38 5.60 -11.41
C ILE A 127 3.18 4.37 -11.00
N ARG A 128 3.29 4.14 -9.70
CA ARG A 128 3.82 2.90 -9.15
C ARG A 128 2.71 2.12 -8.48
N THR A 129 2.75 0.81 -8.61
CA THR A 129 1.85 -0.08 -7.90
C THR A 129 2.62 -0.82 -6.81
N TYR A 130 1.93 -1.12 -5.72
CA TYR A 130 2.45 -1.94 -4.64
C TYR A 130 1.40 -2.94 -4.20
N TYR A 131 1.83 -4.08 -3.69
CA TYR A 131 0.95 -5.11 -3.16
C TYR A 131 1.74 -6.07 -2.26
N ALA A 132 1.06 -6.66 -1.27
CA ALA A 132 1.67 -7.69 -0.45
C ALA A 132 1.51 -9.07 -1.11
N ARG A 133 2.42 -9.99 -0.81
CA ARG A 133 2.38 -11.39 -1.27
C ARG A 133 1.34 -12.19 -0.49
N MET A 134 0.08 -11.80 -0.57
CA MET A 134 -1.03 -12.40 0.18
C MET A 134 -1.19 -13.90 -0.08
N TYR A 135 -0.77 -14.37 -1.26
CA TYR A 135 -0.81 -15.79 -1.60
C TYR A 135 0.05 -16.67 -0.68
N GLU A 136 1.12 -16.14 -0.10
CA GLU A 136 1.95 -16.89 0.87
C GLU A 136 1.16 -17.21 2.15
N ALA A 137 0.46 -16.22 2.70
CA ALA A 137 -0.44 -16.43 3.83
C ALA A 137 -1.64 -17.33 3.46
N LYS A 138 -2.14 -17.23 2.22
CA LYS A 138 -3.24 -18.08 1.74
C LYS A 138 -2.83 -19.53 1.58
N TYR A 139 -1.58 -19.82 1.22
CA TYR A 139 -1.04 -21.17 1.24
C TYR A 139 -1.11 -21.78 2.65
N LEU A 140 -0.63 -21.05 3.67
CA LEU A 140 -0.72 -21.51 5.07
C LEU A 140 -2.17 -21.70 5.52
N THR A 141 -3.08 -20.81 5.12
CA THR A 141 -4.52 -20.99 5.39
C THR A 141 -5.05 -22.26 4.73
N GLY A 142 -4.58 -22.59 3.53
CA GLY A 142 -4.90 -23.83 2.83
C GLY A 142 -4.44 -25.06 3.61
N VAL A 143 -3.21 -25.07 4.12
CA VAL A 143 -2.68 -26.15 4.97
C VAL A 143 -3.58 -26.36 6.19
N ILE A 144 -3.89 -25.29 6.90
CA ILE A 144 -4.77 -25.34 8.09
C ILE A 144 -6.15 -25.88 7.71
N ALA A 145 -6.74 -25.36 6.63
CA ALA A 145 -8.06 -25.82 6.16
C ALA A 145 -8.04 -27.31 5.77
N GLY A 146 -6.99 -27.78 5.10
CA GLY A 146 -6.84 -29.17 4.73
C GLY A 146 -6.73 -30.12 5.92
N VAL A 147 -6.01 -29.72 6.97
CA VAL A 147 -5.87 -30.50 8.22
C VAL A 147 -7.17 -30.50 9.02
N MET A 148 -7.89 -29.37 9.06
CA MET A 148 -9.11 -29.23 9.88
C MET A 148 -10.38 -29.72 9.18
N ALA A 149 -10.39 -29.88 7.87
CA ALA A 149 -11.56 -30.28 7.11
C ALA A 149 -11.99 -31.72 7.44
N LYS A 150 -13.24 -31.91 7.82
CA LYS A 150 -13.85 -33.21 8.09
C LYS A 150 -14.37 -33.90 6.81
N SER A 151 -14.39 -33.18 5.70
CA SER A 151 -14.82 -33.69 4.39
C SER A 151 -13.82 -33.28 3.31
N ASP A 152 -13.89 -33.91 2.16
CA ASP A 152 -13.01 -33.63 1.02
C ASP A 152 -13.41 -32.34 0.25
N LYS A 153 -14.31 -31.56 0.80
CA LYS A 153 -14.84 -30.33 0.18
C LYS A 153 -14.50 -29.13 1.02
N ILE A 154 -13.78 -28.17 0.41
CA ILE A 154 -13.48 -26.86 1.00
C ILE A 154 -14.01 -25.80 0.04
N GLY A 155 -14.79 -24.85 0.56
CA GLY A 155 -15.29 -23.70 -0.18
C GLY A 155 -14.38 -22.48 -0.01
N TYR A 156 -14.21 -21.70 -1.07
CA TYR A 156 -13.52 -20.40 -1.03
C TYR A 156 -14.43 -19.31 -1.57
N VAL A 157 -14.67 -18.27 -0.76
CA VAL A 157 -15.38 -17.07 -1.20
C VAL A 157 -14.38 -16.00 -1.59
N ALA A 158 -14.34 -15.64 -2.87
CA ALA A 158 -13.48 -14.60 -3.40
C ALA A 158 -14.20 -13.26 -3.46
N SER A 159 -13.49 -12.16 -3.20
CA SER A 159 -14.06 -10.80 -3.20
C SER A 159 -14.38 -10.27 -4.61
N CYS A 160 -13.50 -10.52 -5.56
CA CYS A 160 -13.64 -10.01 -6.94
C CYS A 160 -12.70 -10.78 -7.88
N PRO A 161 -12.98 -10.83 -9.22
CA PRO A 161 -12.18 -11.58 -10.18
C PRO A 161 -10.96 -10.77 -10.64
N LEU A 162 -10.08 -10.38 -9.71
CA LEU A 162 -8.80 -9.75 -10.01
C LEU A 162 -7.67 -10.77 -10.03
N TYR A 163 -6.61 -10.49 -10.79
CA TYR A 163 -5.46 -11.37 -10.96
C TYR A 163 -4.86 -11.85 -9.62
N GLY A 164 -4.68 -10.94 -8.65
CA GLY A 164 -4.15 -11.30 -7.34
C GLY A 164 -5.06 -12.19 -6.50
N VAL A 165 -6.37 -12.12 -6.71
CA VAL A 165 -7.35 -12.99 -6.06
C VAL A 165 -7.24 -14.42 -6.59
N MET A 166 -7.01 -14.59 -7.89
CA MET A 166 -6.78 -15.92 -8.49
C MET A 166 -5.51 -16.58 -7.93
N ALA A 167 -4.42 -15.83 -7.75
CA ALA A 167 -3.21 -16.33 -7.10
C ALA A 167 -3.48 -16.80 -5.66
N ASN A 168 -4.30 -16.09 -4.91
CA ASN A 168 -4.71 -16.44 -3.56
C ASN A 168 -5.53 -17.74 -3.52
N VAL A 169 -6.47 -17.93 -4.46
CA VAL A 169 -7.27 -19.17 -4.59
C VAL A 169 -6.36 -20.35 -4.89
N ASN A 170 -5.47 -20.21 -5.86
CA ASN A 170 -4.53 -21.28 -6.25
C ASN A 170 -3.59 -21.64 -5.09
N ALA A 171 -3.08 -20.65 -4.36
CA ALA A 171 -2.20 -20.89 -3.22
C ALA A 171 -2.93 -21.65 -2.10
N LEU A 172 -4.19 -21.32 -1.82
CA LEU A 172 -5.00 -22.06 -0.85
C LEU A 172 -5.22 -23.51 -1.30
N LEU A 173 -5.56 -23.73 -2.57
CA LEU A 173 -5.69 -25.06 -3.14
C LEU A 173 -4.42 -25.90 -2.97
N TRP A 174 -3.26 -25.35 -3.28
CA TRP A 174 -1.99 -26.06 -3.10
C TRP A 174 -1.67 -26.36 -1.64
N GLY A 175 -2.02 -25.43 -0.73
CA GLY A 175 -1.84 -25.64 0.70
C GLY A 175 -2.64 -26.82 1.25
N GLN A 176 -3.79 -27.14 0.65
CA GLN A 176 -4.61 -28.30 1.07
C GLN A 176 -3.95 -29.65 0.83
N GLY A 177 -2.90 -29.73 0.03
CA GLY A 177 -2.17 -30.98 -0.27
C GLY A 177 -2.94 -31.95 -1.17
N ARG A 178 -3.88 -31.48 -1.98
CA ARG A 178 -4.75 -32.28 -2.87
C ARG A 178 -4.60 -31.84 -4.32
#